data_bc4b749db118ced30e79d39daf0fc771
#
_entry.id   bc4b749db118ced30e79d39daf0fc771
#
_cell.length_a   1.000
_cell.length_b   1.000
_cell.length_c   1.000
_cell.angle_alpha   90.00
_cell.angle_beta   90.00
_cell.angle_gamma   90.00
#
_symmetry.space_group_name_H-M   'P 1'
#
loop_
_entity.id
_entity.type
_entity.pdbx_description
1 polymer ?
#
loop_
_entity_poly.entity_id
_entity_poly.type
_entity_poly.pdbx_seq_one_letter_code
_entity_poly.pdbx_strand_id
1 'polypeptide(L)'
;MADTEGAGASSVSEPLDLVRLSLDEIVFVKLRGDRELKGRLHAYDSHCNLVLGEVEETIYVVEEDENEQEHIRTIKKQEEMLFVRGDSVVLISPQA
;
A
#
# COMPACT_ATOMS: atom_id res chain seq x y z
N MET A 1 -11.13 3.04 31.51
CA MET A 1 -10.89 3.11 31.08
C MET A 1 -10.75 3.47 30.52
N ALA A 2 -10.76 3.73 30.63
CA ALA A 2 -10.62 4.07 30.14
C ALA A 2 -10.59 4.38 29.37
N ASP A 3 -10.76 4.62 29.47
CA ASP A 3 -10.68 4.91 28.80
C ASP A 3 -10.61 5.32 28.14
N THR A 4 -10.73 5.51 28.31
CA THR A 4 -10.62 5.90 27.82
C THR A 4 -10.51 6.25 27.15
N GLU A 5 -10.60 6.53 27.28
CA GLU A 5 -10.44 6.84 26.62
C GLU A 5 -10.26 7.32 25.85
N GLY A 6 -10.29 7.68 25.85
CA GLY A 6 -10.00 8.09 25.33
C GLY A 6 -10.01 8.54 24.47
N ALA A 7 -10.07 8.94 24.55
CA ALA A 7 -9.99 9.30 23.85
C ALA A 7 -9.94 9.40 22.84
N GLY A 8 -10.24 9.63 22.65
CA GLY A 8 -10.20 9.80 21.90
C GLY A 8 -9.86 9.62 20.96
N ALA A 9 -9.77 9.87 21.00
CA ALA A 9 -9.52 9.71 20.13
C ALA A 9 -9.17 8.85 19.54
N SER A 10 -8.99 8.88 19.72
CA SER A 10 -8.64 8.20 19.26
C SER A 10 -8.76 7.04 19.39
N SER A 11 -9.38 6.66 19.22
CA SER A 11 -9.64 5.39 19.40
C SER A 11 -9.37 4.59 18.22
N VAL A 12 -8.14 4.23 18.06
CA VAL A 12 -7.75 3.27 17.09
C VAL A 12 -7.92 1.91 17.76
N SER A 13 -9.03 1.25 17.46
CA SER A 13 -9.30 -0.06 18.02
C SER A 13 -9.19 -1.18 16.99
N GLU A 14 -9.12 -0.84 15.68
CA GLU A 14 -9.03 -1.81 14.62
C GLU A 14 -8.01 -1.35 13.60
N PRO A 15 -7.37 -2.30 12.88
CA PRO A 15 -6.39 -1.90 11.85
C PRO A 15 -6.96 -0.98 10.79
N LEU A 16 -8.25 -1.15 10.42
CA LEU A 16 -8.84 -0.29 9.41
C LEU A 16 -8.99 1.16 9.86
N ASP A 17 -8.98 1.39 11.17
CA ASP A 17 -9.00 2.77 11.66
C ASP A 17 -7.75 3.52 11.23
N LEU A 18 -6.60 2.82 11.19
CA LEU A 18 -5.37 3.43 10.71
C LEU A 18 -5.44 3.72 9.22
N VAL A 19 -6.06 2.83 8.45
CA VAL A 19 -6.24 3.06 7.03
C VAL A 19 -7.12 4.28 6.80
N ARG A 20 -8.17 4.42 7.58
CA ARG A 20 -9.06 5.58 7.47
C ARG A 20 -8.33 6.90 7.69
N LEU A 21 -7.37 6.90 8.61
CA LEU A 21 -6.58 8.10 8.88
C LEU A 21 -5.67 8.46 7.71
N SER A 22 -5.44 7.54 6.80
CA SER A 22 -4.59 7.76 5.65
C SER A 22 -5.38 8.19 4.41
N LEU A 23 -6.70 8.36 4.51
CA LEU A 23 -7.49 8.85 3.37
C LEU A 23 -6.94 10.19 2.90
N ASP A 24 -6.84 10.35 1.60
CA ASP A 24 -6.30 11.53 0.93
C ASP A 24 -4.82 11.76 1.14
N GLU A 25 -4.14 10.84 1.77
CA GLU A 25 -2.70 10.92 1.98
C GLU A 25 -1.98 9.95 1.05
N ILE A 26 -0.69 10.20 0.85
CA ILE A 26 0.14 9.27 0.08
C ILE A 26 0.50 8.08 0.96
N VAL A 27 0.29 6.90 0.42
CA VAL A 27 0.62 5.65 1.13
C VAL A 27 1.51 4.79 0.26
N PHE A 28 2.25 3.90 0.92
CA PHE A 28 2.96 2.82 0.25
C PHE A 28 2.18 1.54 0.47
N VAL A 29 2.03 0.77 -0.60
CA VAL A 29 1.33 -0.51 -0.55
C VAL A 29 2.23 -1.56 -1.15
N LYS A 30 2.53 -2.59 -0.37
CA LYS A 30 3.29 -3.71 -0.88
C LYS A 30 2.32 -4.81 -1.29
N LEU A 31 2.48 -5.31 -2.50
CA LEU A 31 1.63 -6.34 -3.05
C LEU A 31 2.40 -7.65 -3.16
N ARG A 32 1.66 -8.73 -3.32
CA ARG A 32 2.26 -10.01 -3.66
C ARG A 32 2.94 -9.90 -5.02
N GLY A 33 3.97 -10.72 -5.23
CA GLY A 33 4.63 -10.77 -6.52
C GLY A 33 5.64 -9.66 -6.75
N ASP A 34 6.26 -9.19 -5.68
CA ASP A 34 7.35 -8.22 -5.74
C ASP A 34 6.94 -6.92 -6.41
N ARG A 35 5.75 -6.45 -6.09
CA ARG A 35 5.23 -5.19 -6.59
C ARG A 35 4.97 -4.26 -5.43
N GLU A 36 5.26 -2.99 -5.64
CA GLU A 36 5.00 -1.93 -4.67
C GLU A 36 4.29 -0.79 -5.36
N LEU A 37 3.39 -0.16 -4.63
CA LEU A 37 2.66 1.00 -5.12
C LEU A 37 2.89 2.16 -4.17
N LYS A 38 2.95 3.35 -4.75
CA LYS A 38 2.95 4.59 -4.00
C LYS A 38 1.87 5.46 -4.62
N GLY A 39 0.91 5.90 -3.83
CA GLY A 39 -0.15 6.71 -4.37
C GLY A 39 -1.03 7.30 -3.28
N ARG A 40 -1.97 8.12 -3.71
CA ARG A 40 -2.90 8.79 -2.81
C ARG A 40 -4.10 7.86 -2.58
N LEU A 41 -4.38 7.61 -1.32
CA LEU A 41 -5.49 6.71 -0.96
C LEU A 41 -6.81 7.46 -1.07
N HIS A 42 -7.59 7.13 -2.09
CA HIS A 42 -8.88 7.78 -2.29
C HIS A 42 -10.01 7.07 -1.55
N ALA A 43 -9.96 5.74 -1.50
CA ALA A 43 -11.03 4.97 -0.86
C ALA A 43 -10.51 3.59 -0.48
N TYR A 44 -11.20 2.95 0.43
CA TYR A 44 -10.93 1.58 0.82
C TYR A 44 -12.21 0.97 1.36
N ASP A 45 -12.22 -0.35 1.49
CA ASP A 45 -13.34 -1.04 2.12
C ASP A 45 -12.85 -2.03 3.17
N SER A 46 -13.77 -2.78 3.76
CA SER A 46 -13.45 -3.70 4.85
C SER A 46 -12.61 -4.90 4.41
N HIS A 47 -12.51 -5.13 3.11
CA HIS A 47 -11.69 -6.21 2.56
C HIS A 47 -10.31 -5.73 2.14
N CYS A 48 -9.98 -4.49 2.47
CA CYS A 48 -8.74 -3.83 2.07
C CYS A 48 -8.61 -3.64 0.57
N ASN A 49 -9.71 -3.65 -0.16
CA ASN A 49 -9.69 -3.17 -1.54
C ASN A 49 -9.43 -1.67 -1.50
N LEU A 50 -8.58 -1.20 -2.39
CA LEU A 50 -8.16 0.20 -2.37
C LEU A 50 -8.38 0.85 -3.72
N VAL A 51 -8.66 2.15 -3.70
CA VAL A 51 -8.61 2.99 -4.89
C VAL A 51 -7.51 4.01 -4.65
N LEU A 52 -6.48 3.99 -5.49
CA LEU A 52 -5.34 4.89 -5.38
C LEU A 52 -5.29 5.80 -6.59
N GLY A 53 -4.86 7.04 -6.37
CA GLY A 53 -4.62 8.00 -7.43
C GLY A 53 -3.16 8.41 -7.47
N GLU A 54 -2.72 8.99 -8.57
CA GLU A 54 -1.35 9.46 -8.72
C GLU A 54 -0.36 8.35 -8.39
N VAL A 55 -0.55 7.18 -9.01
CA VAL A 55 0.12 5.95 -8.58
C VAL A 55 1.44 5.79 -9.30
N GLU A 56 2.48 5.49 -8.53
CA GLU A 56 3.75 5.00 -9.06
C GLU A 56 3.85 3.52 -8.67
N GLU A 57 3.90 2.67 -9.68
CA GLU A 57 4.02 1.23 -9.46
C GLU A 57 5.45 0.80 -9.73
N THR A 58 6.03 0.03 -8.82
CA THR A 58 7.38 -0.51 -8.97
C THR A 58 7.30 -2.02 -8.97
N ILE A 59 7.87 -2.63 -9.99
CA ILE A 59 7.90 -4.08 -10.14
C ILE A 59 9.36 -4.50 -10.13
N TYR A 60 9.70 -5.47 -9.27
CA TYR A 60 11.05 -6.00 -9.18
C TYR A 60 11.10 -7.34 -9.90
N VAL A 61 12.03 -7.45 -10.85
CA VAL A 61 12.19 -8.66 -11.65
C VAL A 61 13.60 -9.19 -11.43
N VAL A 62 13.70 -10.47 -11.08
CA VAL A 62 15.00 -11.13 -10.92
C VAL A 62 15.34 -11.78 -12.26
N GLU A 63 16.52 -11.46 -12.78
CA GLU A 63 17.00 -12.01 -14.05
C GLU A 63 18.36 -12.65 -13.83
N GLU A 64 18.63 -13.75 -14.55
CA GLU A 64 19.92 -14.38 -14.55
C GLU A 64 20.68 -14.04 -15.82
N ASP A 65 21.98 -13.77 -15.68
CA ASP A 65 22.81 -13.52 -16.83
C ASP A 65 23.50 -14.82 -17.28
N GLU A 66 24.38 -14.72 -18.27
CA GLU A 66 25.04 -15.86 -18.85
C GLU A 66 25.96 -16.57 -17.85
N ASN A 67 26.37 -15.89 -16.79
CA ASN A 67 27.23 -16.44 -15.75
C ASN A 67 26.43 -16.95 -14.55
N GLU A 68 25.10 -17.07 -14.70
CA GLU A 68 24.18 -17.51 -13.66
C GLU A 68 24.17 -16.57 -12.46
N GLN A 69 24.56 -15.31 -12.67
CA GLN A 69 24.44 -14.29 -11.64
C GLN A 69 23.09 -13.64 -11.73
N GLU A 70 22.50 -13.41 -10.57
CA GLU A 70 21.17 -12.78 -10.50
C GLU A 70 21.30 -11.27 -10.46
N HIS A 71 20.43 -10.62 -11.21
CA HIS A 71 20.31 -9.17 -11.22
C HIS A 71 18.87 -8.79 -10.98
N ILE A 72 18.66 -7.72 -10.23
CA ILE A 72 17.32 -7.21 -10.01
C ILE A 72 17.11 -6.04 -10.95
N ARG A 73 16.08 -6.16 -11.78
CA ARG A 73 15.66 -5.09 -12.66
C ARG A 73 14.39 -4.48 -12.13
N THR A 74 14.33 -3.16 -12.09
CA THR A 74 13.19 -2.43 -11.60
C THR A 74 12.41 -1.84 -12.76
N ILE A 75 11.11 -2.10 -12.82
CA ILE A 75 10.21 -1.52 -13.82
C ILE A 75 9.28 -0.59 -13.08
N LYS A 76 9.17 0.64 -13.58
CA LYS A 76 8.28 1.64 -12.98
C LYS A 76 7.21 2.03 -13.97
N LYS A 77 5.98 2.17 -13.45
CA LYS A 77 4.82 2.59 -14.24
C LYS A 77 4.09 3.70 -13.48
N GLN A 78 3.47 4.58 -14.24
CA GLN A 78 2.65 5.66 -13.69
C GLN A 78 1.20 5.41 -14.09
N GLU A 79 0.30 5.55 -13.13
CA GLU A 79 -1.13 5.38 -13.36
C GLU A 79 -1.86 6.55 -12.71
N GLU A 80 -2.89 7.05 -13.37
CA GLU A 80 -3.68 8.12 -12.76
C GLU A 80 -4.60 7.58 -11.67
N MET A 81 -5.12 6.37 -11.86
CA MET A 81 -6.04 5.75 -10.93
C MET A 81 -5.86 4.25 -11.00
N LEU A 82 -5.87 3.60 -9.85
CA LEU A 82 -5.67 2.16 -9.81
C LEU A 82 -6.57 1.57 -8.73
N PHE A 83 -7.31 0.53 -9.09
CA PHE A 83 -8.05 -0.28 -8.13
C PHE A 83 -7.17 -1.47 -7.73
N VAL A 84 -7.05 -1.69 -6.42
CA VAL A 84 -6.21 -2.76 -5.88
C VAL A 84 -7.07 -3.70 -5.06
N ARG A 85 -7.05 -4.97 -5.41
CA ARG A 85 -7.80 -5.97 -4.66
C ARG A 85 -7.11 -6.25 -3.34
N GLY A 86 -7.92 -6.35 -2.28
CA GLY A 86 -7.39 -6.52 -0.94
C GLY A 86 -6.60 -7.82 -0.75
N ASP A 87 -6.96 -8.88 -1.47
CA ASP A 87 -6.25 -10.15 -1.35
C ASP A 87 -4.84 -10.11 -1.93
N SER A 88 -4.51 -9.06 -2.66
CA SER A 88 -3.15 -8.86 -3.18
C SER A 88 -2.29 -8.03 -2.24
N VAL A 89 -2.89 -7.39 -1.26
CA VAL A 89 -2.18 -6.46 -0.37
C VAL A 89 -1.48 -7.23 0.73
N VAL A 90 -0.18 -6.98 0.89
CA VAL A 90 0.61 -7.56 1.96
C VAL A 90 0.73 -6.58 3.11
N LEU A 91 1.00 -5.32 2.79
CA LEU A 91 1.04 -4.28 3.81
C LEU A 91 0.73 -2.92 3.21
N ILE A 92 0.25 -2.04 4.05
CA ILE A 92 0.01 -0.64 3.72
C ILE A 92 0.74 0.18 4.77
N SER A 93 1.44 1.22 4.31
CA SER A 93 2.21 2.07 5.21
C SER A 93 2.01 3.53 4.82
N PRO A 94 1.80 4.42 5.77
CA PRO A 94 1.76 5.84 5.43
C PRO A 94 3.15 6.29 4.99
N GLN A 95 3.18 7.33 4.17
CA GLN A 95 4.43 7.97 3.84
C GLN A 95 4.73 8.94 4.98
N ALA A 96 5.69 8.60 5.77
CA ALA A 96 6.02 9.41 6.94
C ALA A 96 6.84 10.62 6.54
#